data_c8dcfe633561790a14e04c882e08b48b
#
_entry.id   c8dcfe633561790a14e04c882e08b48b
#
_cell.length_a   1.000
_cell.length_b   1.000
_cell.length_c   1.000
_cell.angle_alpha   90.00
_cell.angle_beta   90.00
_cell.angle_gamma   90.00
#
_symmetry.space_group_name_H-M   'P 1'
#
loop_
_entity.id
_entity.type
_entity.pdbx_description
1 polymer ?
#
loop_
_entity_poly.entity_id
_entity_poly.type
_entity_poly.pdbx_seq_one_letter_code
_entity_poly.pdbx_strand_id
1 'polypeptide(L)'
;MYLLVTFATASFLVSVVLEYIMCQLNRQVPPFINTQEMTPWSHKKRKAALFSALFPFYYLSYLLLADWWIFLPSGIFITFMAFISIMDFEQQVILDSVLLFPLLFVLLFSVFFPVSFLDRLSAAAIGSFIMLFLAILTKGGIGGGDIKLIFVIGLWLGLDSLVFTLVAGFLSGGLAAALLLICKLKKSKDTIAYGPYFALWANIAFILQKSAAL
;
A
#
# COMPACT_ATOMS: atom_id res chain seq x y z
N MET A 1 -19.09 -21.40 -5.37
CA MET A 1 -19.72 -20.35 -6.17
C MET A 1 -20.23 -19.18 -5.30
N TYR A 2 -21.06 -19.41 -4.26
CA TYR A 2 -21.59 -18.34 -3.40
C TYR A 2 -20.50 -17.47 -2.75
N LEU A 3 -19.43 -18.08 -2.22
CA LEU A 3 -18.32 -17.35 -1.59
C LEU A 3 -17.59 -16.40 -2.54
N LEU A 4 -17.32 -16.82 -3.78
CA LEU A 4 -16.72 -15.93 -4.78
C LEU A 4 -17.60 -14.70 -5.06
N VAL A 5 -18.91 -14.93 -5.12
CA VAL A 5 -19.87 -13.82 -5.33
C VAL A 5 -19.88 -12.88 -4.13
N THR A 6 -19.83 -13.39 -2.89
CA THR A 6 -19.81 -12.55 -1.69
C THR A 6 -18.53 -11.70 -1.60
N PHE A 7 -17.36 -12.27 -1.90
CA PHE A 7 -16.11 -11.49 -1.94
C PHE A 7 -16.08 -10.48 -3.09
N ALA A 8 -16.60 -10.85 -4.25
CA ALA A 8 -16.70 -9.92 -5.37
C ALA A 8 -17.63 -8.74 -5.04
N THR A 9 -18.79 -9.00 -4.43
CA THR A 9 -19.73 -7.93 -4.02
C THR A 9 -19.14 -7.06 -2.92
N ALA A 10 -18.48 -7.64 -1.91
CA ALA A 10 -17.80 -6.90 -0.85
C ALA A 10 -16.68 -6.00 -1.40
N SER A 11 -15.80 -6.56 -2.25
CA SER A 11 -14.72 -5.79 -2.90
C SER A 11 -15.27 -4.67 -3.78
N PHE A 12 -16.37 -4.91 -4.47
CA PHE A 12 -17.02 -3.90 -5.29
C PHE A 12 -17.60 -2.77 -4.43
N LEU A 13 -18.31 -3.08 -3.36
CA LEU A 13 -18.84 -2.08 -2.43
C LEU A 13 -17.75 -1.24 -1.81
N VAL A 14 -16.68 -1.88 -1.33
CA VAL A 14 -15.52 -1.18 -0.76
C VAL A 14 -14.87 -0.28 -1.82
N SER A 15 -14.72 -0.75 -3.06
CA SER A 15 -14.14 0.05 -4.15
C SER A 15 -14.96 1.30 -4.48
N VAL A 16 -16.29 1.23 -4.38
CA VAL A 16 -17.19 2.38 -4.58
C VAL A 16 -17.01 3.40 -3.45
N VAL A 17 -16.94 2.93 -2.20
CA VAL A 17 -16.74 3.82 -1.03
C VAL A 17 -15.39 4.50 -1.09
N LEU A 18 -14.32 3.74 -1.37
CA LEU A 18 -12.96 4.28 -1.47
C LEU A 18 -12.84 5.30 -2.61
N GLU A 19 -13.46 5.03 -3.74
CA GLU A 19 -13.47 5.98 -4.86
C GLU A 19 -14.18 7.29 -4.48
N TYR A 20 -15.30 7.22 -3.76
CA TYR A 20 -15.98 8.39 -3.25
C TYR A 20 -15.09 9.20 -2.30
N ILE A 21 -14.40 8.52 -1.36
CA ILE A 21 -13.46 9.16 -0.43
C ILE A 21 -12.32 9.83 -1.21
N MET A 22 -11.72 9.15 -2.18
CA MET A 22 -10.68 9.73 -3.04
C MET A 22 -11.17 10.97 -3.78
N CYS A 23 -12.38 10.94 -4.30
CA CYS A 23 -12.98 12.08 -4.98
C CYS A 23 -13.12 13.29 -4.04
N GLN A 24 -13.50 13.08 -2.79
CA GLN A 24 -13.59 14.14 -1.78
C GLN A 24 -12.22 14.68 -1.39
N LEU A 25 -11.25 13.80 -1.15
CA LEU A 25 -9.87 14.19 -0.84
C LEU A 25 -9.23 14.99 -1.99
N ASN A 26 -9.42 14.57 -3.22
CA ASN A 26 -8.89 15.27 -4.40
C ASN A 26 -9.43 16.71 -4.54
N ARG A 27 -10.64 16.99 -4.03
CA ARG A 27 -11.19 18.34 -4.03
C ARG A 27 -10.54 19.25 -2.99
N GLN A 28 -9.96 18.67 -1.94
CA GLN A 28 -9.36 19.41 -0.83
C GLN A 28 -7.86 19.65 -1.02
N VAL A 29 -7.20 18.87 -1.86
CA VAL A 29 -5.77 19.03 -2.16
C VAL A 29 -5.62 20.08 -3.26
N PRO A 30 -5.04 21.25 -2.95
CA PRO A 30 -4.72 22.21 -4.00
C PRO A 30 -3.69 21.58 -4.95
N PRO A 31 -3.71 21.93 -6.24
CA PRO A 31 -2.77 21.41 -7.23
C PRO A 31 -1.37 21.98 -6.96
N PHE A 32 -0.71 21.51 -5.92
CA PHE A 32 0.63 21.95 -5.51
C PHE A 32 1.75 21.38 -6.35
N ILE A 33 1.46 20.40 -7.16
CA ILE A 33 2.45 19.80 -8.05
C ILE A 33 1.99 20.07 -9.47
N ASN A 34 2.85 20.72 -10.21
CA ASN A 34 2.70 20.99 -11.65
C ASN A 34 2.67 19.65 -12.41
N THR A 35 1.60 18.90 -12.24
CA THR A 35 1.32 17.67 -12.95
C THR A 35 0.76 18.02 -14.33
N GLN A 36 1.58 18.66 -15.13
CA GLN A 36 1.24 19.10 -16.49
C GLN A 36 0.77 17.98 -17.42
N GLU A 37 0.85 16.70 -16.99
CA GLU A 37 0.55 15.56 -17.85
C GLU A 37 -0.31 14.44 -17.23
N MET A 38 -0.67 14.50 -15.94
CA MET A 38 -1.52 13.46 -15.36
C MET A 38 -2.99 13.86 -15.41
N THR A 39 -3.70 13.38 -16.42
CA THR A 39 -5.16 13.42 -16.40
C THR A 39 -5.67 12.52 -15.28
N PRO A 40 -6.47 13.05 -14.35
CA PRO A 40 -7.04 12.21 -13.29
C PRO A 40 -7.83 11.06 -13.90
N TRP A 41 -7.66 9.88 -13.33
CA TRP A 41 -8.39 8.72 -13.81
C TRP A 41 -9.90 8.95 -13.77
N SER A 42 -10.60 8.47 -14.77
CA SER A 42 -12.06 8.49 -14.75
C SER A 42 -12.57 7.65 -13.57
N HIS A 43 -13.70 8.02 -12.98
CA HIS A 43 -14.35 7.27 -11.90
C HIS A 43 -14.47 5.77 -12.19
N LYS A 44 -14.74 5.39 -13.45
CA LYS A 44 -14.83 3.98 -13.86
C LYS A 44 -13.48 3.26 -13.77
N LYS A 45 -12.39 3.89 -14.24
CA LYS A 45 -11.04 3.34 -14.21
C LYS A 45 -10.56 3.16 -12.77
N ARG A 46 -10.81 4.15 -11.91
CA ARG A 46 -10.43 4.12 -10.49
C ARG A 46 -11.14 3.00 -9.73
N LYS A 47 -12.47 2.85 -9.93
CA LYS A 47 -13.24 1.74 -9.34
C LYS A 47 -12.74 0.37 -9.82
N ALA A 48 -12.47 0.24 -11.12
CA ALA A 48 -11.96 -1.01 -11.67
C ALA A 48 -10.57 -1.37 -11.10
N ALA A 49 -9.68 -0.39 -10.95
CA ALA A 49 -8.36 -0.59 -10.36
C ALA A 49 -8.46 -0.97 -8.87
N LEU A 50 -9.31 -0.29 -8.08
CA LEU A 50 -9.56 -0.65 -6.69
C LEU A 50 -10.13 -2.07 -6.58
N PHE A 51 -11.12 -2.39 -7.38
CA PHE A 51 -11.71 -3.73 -7.39
C PHE A 51 -10.67 -4.82 -7.75
N SER A 52 -9.87 -4.60 -8.79
CA SER A 52 -8.83 -5.55 -9.22
C SER A 52 -7.70 -5.71 -8.19
N ALA A 53 -7.44 -4.67 -7.39
CA ALA A 53 -6.48 -4.75 -6.29
C ALA A 53 -7.06 -5.45 -5.05
N LEU A 54 -8.32 -5.19 -4.69
CA LEU A 54 -8.94 -5.70 -3.46
C LEU A 54 -9.37 -7.16 -3.59
N PHE A 55 -10.02 -7.52 -4.70
CA PHE A 55 -10.65 -8.83 -4.85
C PHE A 55 -9.68 -10.01 -4.69
N PRO A 56 -8.52 -10.07 -5.39
CA PRO A 56 -7.62 -11.21 -5.28
C PRO A 56 -7.01 -11.32 -3.87
N PHE A 57 -6.68 -10.20 -3.22
CA PHE A 57 -6.12 -10.23 -1.87
C PHE A 57 -7.14 -10.61 -0.81
N TYR A 58 -8.38 -10.16 -0.91
CA TYR A 58 -9.45 -10.60 -0.02
C TYR A 58 -9.74 -12.07 -0.15
N TYR A 59 -9.83 -12.56 -1.40
CA TYR A 59 -10.06 -13.96 -1.66
C TYR A 59 -8.90 -14.84 -1.19
N LEU A 60 -7.66 -14.42 -1.44
CA LEU A 60 -6.46 -15.10 -0.99
C LEU A 60 -6.36 -15.13 0.55
N SER A 61 -6.62 -14.00 1.21
CA SER A 61 -6.63 -13.94 2.67
C SER A 61 -7.68 -14.87 3.28
N TYR A 62 -8.85 -14.97 2.67
CA TYR A 62 -9.87 -15.91 3.10
C TYR A 62 -9.43 -17.37 2.94
N LEU A 63 -8.77 -17.72 1.84
CA LEU A 63 -8.32 -19.09 1.60
C LEU A 63 -7.20 -19.53 2.55
N LEU A 64 -6.32 -18.60 2.92
CA LEU A 64 -5.12 -18.88 3.72
C LEU A 64 -5.29 -18.60 5.21
N LEU A 65 -6.25 -17.77 5.60
CA LEU A 65 -6.49 -17.38 6.98
C LEU A 65 -7.81 -17.99 7.46
N ALA A 66 -7.71 -19.10 8.20
CA ALA A 66 -8.90 -19.84 8.64
C ALA A 66 -9.73 -19.10 9.69
N ASP A 67 -9.10 -18.20 10.48
CA ASP A 67 -9.72 -17.53 11.62
C ASP A 67 -10.25 -16.14 11.25
N TRP A 68 -11.52 -15.89 11.52
CA TRP A 68 -12.16 -14.59 11.28
C TRP A 68 -11.53 -13.42 12.06
N TRP A 69 -10.94 -13.66 13.21
CA TRP A 69 -10.20 -12.68 14.00
C TRP A 69 -8.98 -12.12 13.28
N ILE A 70 -8.33 -12.94 12.45
CA ILE A 70 -7.19 -12.55 11.64
C ILE A 70 -7.66 -11.94 10.32
N PHE A 71 -8.79 -12.43 9.80
CA PHE A 71 -9.37 -11.94 8.55
C PHE A 71 -9.76 -10.46 8.62
N LEU A 72 -10.34 -10.00 9.73
CA LEU A 72 -10.74 -8.60 9.88
C LEU A 72 -9.56 -7.61 9.79
N PRO A 73 -8.48 -7.74 10.60
CA PRO A 73 -7.30 -6.88 10.44
C PRO A 73 -6.67 -7.00 9.06
N SER A 74 -6.66 -8.19 8.46
CA SER A 74 -6.15 -8.41 7.09
C SER A 74 -6.93 -7.60 6.07
N GLY A 75 -8.26 -7.65 6.13
CA GLY A 75 -9.12 -6.89 5.24
C GLY A 75 -8.92 -5.38 5.36
N ILE A 76 -8.74 -4.87 6.57
CA ILE A 76 -8.43 -3.47 6.84
C ILE A 76 -7.08 -3.10 6.21
N PHE A 77 -6.04 -3.90 6.46
CA PHE A 77 -4.70 -3.65 5.91
C PHE A 77 -4.71 -3.65 4.37
N ILE A 78 -5.31 -4.66 3.75
CA ILE A 78 -5.45 -4.78 2.29
C ILE A 78 -6.16 -3.56 1.71
N THR A 79 -7.25 -3.11 2.37
CA THR A 79 -8.01 -1.93 1.96
C THR A 79 -7.15 -0.68 1.93
N PHE A 80 -6.39 -0.42 3.00
CA PHE A 80 -5.53 0.74 3.08
C PHE A 80 -4.37 0.69 2.09
N MET A 81 -3.75 -0.47 1.91
CA MET A 81 -2.66 -0.64 0.95
C MET A 81 -3.15 -0.42 -0.48
N ALA A 82 -4.32 -0.94 -0.85
CA ALA A 82 -4.92 -0.69 -2.16
C ALA A 82 -5.26 0.79 -2.38
N PHE A 83 -5.82 1.44 -1.36
CA PHE A 83 -6.16 2.86 -1.41
C PHE A 83 -4.91 3.74 -1.61
N ILE A 84 -3.88 3.53 -0.78
CA ILE A 84 -2.61 4.27 -0.86
C ILE A 84 -1.91 4.02 -2.21
N SER A 85 -1.93 2.76 -2.71
CA SER A 85 -1.36 2.41 -4.01
C SER A 85 -1.94 3.23 -5.15
N ILE A 86 -3.26 3.33 -5.20
CA ILE A 86 -3.93 4.04 -6.30
C ILE A 86 -3.75 5.54 -6.16
N MET A 87 -3.78 6.04 -4.92
CA MET A 87 -3.54 7.45 -4.64
C MET A 87 -2.12 7.87 -5.03
N ASP A 88 -1.11 7.08 -4.66
CA ASP A 88 0.28 7.33 -5.03
C ASP A 88 0.49 7.18 -6.54
N PHE A 89 -0.12 6.16 -7.17
CA PHE A 89 -0.03 5.97 -8.61
C PHE A 89 -0.65 7.13 -9.40
N GLU A 90 -1.75 7.72 -8.91
CA GLU A 90 -2.48 8.78 -9.59
C GLU A 90 -1.90 10.17 -9.32
N GLN A 91 -1.47 10.44 -8.09
CA GLN A 91 -1.08 11.77 -7.63
C GLN A 91 0.39 11.90 -7.27
N GLN A 92 1.09 10.78 -7.08
CA GLN A 92 2.47 10.74 -6.54
C GLN A 92 2.61 11.48 -5.20
N VAL A 93 1.51 11.52 -4.44
CA VAL A 93 1.45 12.14 -3.11
C VAL A 93 0.68 11.21 -2.18
N ILE A 94 1.27 10.90 -1.04
CA ILE A 94 0.61 10.17 0.04
C ILE A 94 0.24 11.17 1.13
N LEU A 95 -1.05 11.40 1.35
CA LEU A 95 -1.55 12.34 2.36
C LEU A 95 -1.35 11.77 3.77
N ASP A 96 -0.85 12.59 4.68
CA ASP A 96 -0.66 12.24 6.09
C ASP A 96 -1.96 11.81 6.76
N SER A 97 -3.07 12.46 6.44
CA SER A 97 -4.39 12.10 6.95
C SER A 97 -4.81 10.68 6.59
N VAL A 98 -4.41 10.18 5.43
CA VAL A 98 -4.70 8.81 4.99
C VAL A 98 -3.86 7.80 5.77
N LEU A 99 -2.61 8.12 6.08
CA LEU A 99 -1.71 7.25 6.85
C LEU A 99 -2.08 7.16 8.33
N LEU A 100 -2.78 8.16 8.87
CA LEU A 100 -3.26 8.13 10.27
C LEU A 100 -4.24 6.98 10.53
N PHE A 101 -5.09 6.62 9.57
CA PHE A 101 -6.06 5.55 9.76
C PHE A 101 -5.40 4.17 9.96
N PRO A 102 -4.52 3.66 9.07
CA PRO A 102 -3.84 2.40 9.30
C PRO A 102 -2.91 2.44 10.53
N LEU A 103 -2.36 3.60 10.87
CA LEU A 103 -1.58 3.78 12.09
C LEU A 103 -2.43 3.57 13.34
N LEU A 104 -3.60 4.21 13.43
CA LEU A 104 -4.52 4.04 14.56
C LEU A 104 -5.03 2.60 14.65
N PHE A 105 -5.37 1.99 13.51
CA PHE A 105 -5.83 0.60 13.47
C PHE A 105 -4.77 -0.38 13.96
N VAL A 106 -3.51 -0.22 13.56
CA VAL A 106 -2.44 -1.14 14.02
C VAL A 106 -2.21 -1.01 15.52
N LEU A 107 -2.38 0.18 16.09
CA LEU A 107 -2.27 0.37 17.54
C LEU A 107 -3.45 -0.30 18.29
N LEU A 108 -4.67 -0.15 17.78
CA LEU A 108 -5.88 -0.77 18.35
C LEU A 108 -5.83 -2.29 18.26
N PHE A 109 -5.41 -2.84 17.12
CA PHE A 109 -5.34 -4.28 16.88
C PHE A 109 -4.00 -4.90 17.26
N SER A 110 -3.11 -4.15 17.91
CA SER A 110 -1.77 -4.62 18.29
C SER A 110 -1.76 -5.91 19.11
N VAL A 111 -2.79 -6.13 19.92
CA VAL A 111 -2.94 -7.32 20.77
C VAL A 111 -3.22 -8.59 19.96
N PHE A 112 -3.77 -8.46 18.77
CA PHE A 112 -4.13 -9.59 17.90
C PHE A 112 -3.01 -10.05 16.96
N PHE A 113 -1.85 -9.38 16.99
CA PHE A 113 -0.73 -9.77 16.16
C PHE A 113 0.23 -10.70 16.89
N PRO A 114 0.74 -11.76 16.24
CA PRO A 114 1.68 -12.70 16.85
C PRO A 114 3.07 -12.09 17.07
N VAL A 115 3.37 -11.00 16.36
CA VAL A 115 4.67 -10.30 16.43
C VAL A 115 4.66 -9.32 17.60
N SER A 116 5.75 -9.31 18.37
CA SER A 116 5.87 -8.43 19.53
C SER A 116 5.81 -6.94 19.13
N PHE A 117 5.26 -6.11 20.03
CA PHE A 117 5.18 -4.67 19.77
C PHE A 117 6.55 -4.02 19.56
N LEU A 118 7.57 -4.50 20.30
CA LEU A 118 8.95 -4.00 20.17
C LEU A 118 9.54 -4.32 18.79
N ASP A 119 9.31 -5.52 18.28
CA ASP A 119 9.77 -5.89 16.94
C ASP A 119 9.12 -5.01 15.86
N ARG A 120 7.82 -4.77 15.97
CA ARG A 120 7.10 -3.89 15.03
C ARG A 120 7.54 -2.44 15.11
N LEU A 121 7.80 -1.94 16.32
CA LEU A 121 8.33 -0.58 16.51
C LEU A 121 9.74 -0.45 15.96
N SER A 122 10.60 -1.46 16.19
CA SER A 122 11.94 -1.50 15.62
C SER A 122 11.92 -1.57 14.09
N ALA A 123 11.02 -2.38 13.53
CA ALA A 123 10.80 -2.46 12.09
C ALA A 123 10.40 -1.10 11.50
N ALA A 124 9.45 -0.42 12.11
CA ALA A 124 9.01 0.91 11.67
C ALA A 124 10.17 1.93 11.71
N ALA A 125 10.92 1.95 12.81
CA ALA A 125 12.05 2.87 12.98
C ALA A 125 13.18 2.57 11.98
N ILE A 126 13.62 1.31 11.88
CA ILE A 126 14.71 0.88 11.00
C ILE A 126 14.31 1.08 9.52
N GLY A 127 13.10 0.66 9.13
CA GLY A 127 12.62 0.82 7.76
C GLY A 127 12.54 2.28 7.34
N SER A 128 11.98 3.15 8.18
CA SER A 128 11.91 4.59 7.91
C SER A 128 13.30 5.23 7.87
N PHE A 129 14.20 4.80 8.75
CA PHE A 129 15.57 5.29 8.74
C PHE A 129 16.30 4.91 7.44
N ILE A 130 16.17 3.66 6.98
CA ILE A 130 16.72 3.21 5.69
C ILE A 130 16.15 4.05 4.54
N MET A 131 14.85 4.26 4.50
CA MET A 131 14.21 5.07 3.46
C MET A 131 14.67 6.53 3.50
N LEU A 132 14.77 7.12 4.69
CA LEU A 132 15.29 8.47 4.89
C LEU A 132 16.76 8.58 4.43
N PHE A 133 17.59 7.61 4.80
CA PHE A 133 18.99 7.56 4.39
C PHE A 133 19.12 7.49 2.86
N LEU A 134 18.31 6.63 2.21
CA LEU A 134 18.25 6.55 0.75
C LEU A 134 17.73 7.85 0.11
N ALA A 135 16.74 8.51 0.73
CA ALA A 135 16.24 9.79 0.25
C ALA A 135 17.33 10.89 0.25
N ILE A 136 18.16 10.91 1.30
CA ILE A 136 19.31 11.82 1.38
C ILE A 136 20.37 11.47 0.34
N LEU A 137 20.74 10.20 0.20
CA LEU A 137 21.72 9.74 -0.79
C LEU A 137 21.30 10.04 -2.23
N THR A 138 20.01 9.87 -2.52
CA THR A 138 19.44 10.12 -3.86
C THR A 138 19.07 11.59 -4.09
N LYS A 139 19.39 12.48 -3.14
CA LYS A 139 19.07 13.91 -3.19
C LYS A 139 17.59 14.19 -3.47
N GLY A 140 16.72 13.47 -2.78
CA GLY A 140 15.27 13.61 -2.89
C GLY A 140 14.62 12.70 -3.93
N GLY A 141 15.32 11.65 -4.38
CA GLY A 141 14.75 10.64 -5.29
C GLY A 141 13.65 9.77 -4.67
N ILE A 142 13.52 9.79 -3.32
CA ILE A 142 12.45 9.09 -2.58
C ILE A 142 11.56 10.15 -1.92
N GLY A 143 10.25 9.98 -2.09
CA GLY A 143 9.26 10.89 -1.50
C GLY A 143 9.13 10.76 0.02
N GLY A 144 8.86 11.87 0.72
CA GLY A 144 8.57 11.83 2.16
C GLY A 144 7.36 10.97 2.53
N GLY A 145 6.41 10.83 1.60
CA GLY A 145 5.26 9.93 1.74
C GLY A 145 5.65 8.47 1.83
N ASP A 146 6.63 8.02 1.01
CA ASP A 146 7.14 6.65 1.02
C ASP A 146 7.82 6.31 2.35
N ILE A 147 8.56 7.26 2.96
CA ILE A 147 9.20 7.08 4.27
C ILE A 147 8.13 6.81 5.34
N LYS A 148 7.06 7.61 5.34
CA LYS A 148 5.94 7.46 6.28
C LYS A 148 5.15 6.18 6.02
N LEU A 149 4.96 5.81 4.75
CA LEU A 149 4.31 4.56 4.37
C LEU A 149 5.08 3.36 4.91
N ILE A 150 6.40 3.33 4.75
CA ILE A 150 7.25 2.24 5.27
C ILE A 150 7.21 2.18 6.81
N PHE A 151 7.11 3.34 7.50
CA PHE A 151 6.88 3.35 8.94
C PHE A 151 5.59 2.60 9.32
N VAL A 152 4.49 2.90 8.66
CA VAL A 152 3.20 2.24 8.91
C VAL A 152 3.26 0.76 8.55
N ILE A 153 3.85 0.40 7.41
CA ILE A 153 4.03 -1.00 7.00
C ILE A 153 4.87 -1.77 8.04
N GLY A 154 5.93 -1.18 8.56
CA GLY A 154 6.77 -1.78 9.60
C GLY A 154 6.00 -2.08 10.88
N LEU A 155 5.13 -1.16 11.31
CA LEU A 155 4.25 -1.38 12.46
C LEU A 155 3.23 -2.53 12.25
N TRP A 156 2.81 -2.78 11.02
CA TRP A 156 1.90 -3.88 10.71
C TRP A 156 2.61 -5.22 10.58
N LEU A 157 3.80 -5.25 9.99
CA LEU A 157 4.48 -6.47 9.57
C LEU A 157 5.52 -7.00 10.57
N GLY A 158 6.22 -6.10 11.28
CA GLY A 158 7.47 -6.46 11.99
C GLY A 158 8.66 -6.56 11.03
N LEU A 159 9.85 -6.86 11.59
CA LEU A 159 11.13 -6.65 10.90
C LEU A 159 11.32 -7.59 9.71
N ASP A 160 11.11 -8.88 9.88
CA ASP A 160 11.39 -9.88 8.83
C ASP A 160 10.52 -9.64 7.58
N SER A 161 9.22 -9.45 7.79
CA SER A 161 8.27 -9.20 6.71
C SER A 161 8.45 -7.81 6.08
N LEU A 162 8.92 -6.82 6.85
CA LEU A 162 9.28 -5.51 6.32
C LEU A 162 10.51 -5.59 5.41
N VAL A 163 11.57 -6.31 5.81
CA VAL A 163 12.76 -6.50 4.98
C VAL A 163 12.41 -7.16 3.66
N PHE A 164 11.60 -8.22 3.71
CA PHE A 164 11.07 -8.85 2.49
C PHE A 164 10.31 -7.84 1.60
N THR A 165 9.42 -7.05 2.21
CA THR A 165 8.64 -6.02 1.50
C THR A 165 9.52 -4.96 0.85
N LEU A 166 10.55 -4.48 1.54
CA LEU A 166 11.48 -3.49 1.01
C LEU A 166 12.27 -4.05 -0.18
N VAL A 167 12.88 -5.23 -0.01
CA VAL A 167 13.68 -5.86 -1.07
C VAL A 167 12.83 -6.13 -2.31
N ALA A 168 11.69 -6.78 -2.14
CA ALA A 168 10.81 -7.13 -3.24
C ALA A 168 10.18 -5.88 -3.90
N GLY A 169 9.83 -4.87 -3.09
CA GLY A 169 9.30 -3.59 -3.56
C GLY A 169 10.31 -2.82 -4.40
N PHE A 170 11.56 -2.70 -3.94
CA PHE A 170 12.62 -2.05 -4.71
C PHE A 170 12.97 -2.82 -5.98
N LEU A 171 13.06 -4.14 -5.93
CA LEU A 171 13.34 -4.95 -7.11
C LEU A 171 12.23 -4.81 -8.17
N SER A 172 10.98 -4.95 -7.77
CA SER A 172 9.84 -4.85 -8.71
C SER A 172 9.64 -3.43 -9.22
N GLY A 173 9.75 -2.42 -8.36
CA GLY A 173 9.67 -1.01 -8.73
C GLY A 173 10.83 -0.59 -9.63
N GLY A 174 12.05 -1.02 -9.33
CA GLY A 174 13.22 -0.78 -10.17
C GLY A 174 13.13 -1.47 -11.53
N LEU A 175 12.62 -2.72 -11.58
CA LEU A 175 12.38 -3.41 -12.84
C LEU A 175 11.32 -2.68 -13.68
N ALA A 176 10.22 -2.28 -13.07
CA ALA A 176 9.19 -1.50 -13.76
C ALA A 176 9.74 -0.16 -14.29
N ALA A 177 10.55 0.54 -13.48
CA ALA A 177 11.23 1.76 -13.89
C ALA A 177 12.13 1.52 -15.11
N ALA A 178 12.96 0.48 -15.07
CA ALA A 178 13.83 0.11 -16.17
C ALA A 178 13.05 -0.21 -17.45
N LEU A 179 11.97 -0.98 -17.34
CA LEU A 179 11.10 -1.29 -18.47
C LEU A 179 10.46 -0.04 -19.08
N LEU A 180 9.97 0.88 -18.27
CA LEU A 180 9.38 2.14 -18.74
C LEU A 180 10.40 3.02 -19.47
N LEU A 181 11.65 3.03 -19.02
CA LEU A 181 12.75 3.74 -19.68
C LEU A 181 13.15 3.08 -21.00
N ILE A 182 13.30 1.75 -21.04
CA ILE A 182 13.64 0.98 -22.26
C ILE A 182 12.55 1.15 -23.33
N CYS A 183 11.28 1.09 -22.90
CA CYS A 183 10.14 1.29 -23.81
C CYS A 183 9.92 2.77 -24.19
N LYS A 184 10.76 3.69 -23.67
CA LYS A 184 10.66 5.15 -23.91
C LYS A 184 9.30 5.74 -23.52
N LEU A 185 8.59 5.09 -22.59
CA LEU A 185 7.31 5.56 -22.05
C LEU A 185 7.50 6.63 -20.99
N LYS A 186 8.67 6.66 -20.34
CA LYS A 186 9.11 7.71 -19.40
C LYS A 186 10.54 8.14 -19.70
N LYS A 187 10.88 9.37 -19.27
CA LYS A 187 12.22 9.93 -19.36
C LYS A 187 12.96 9.68 -18.04
N SER A 188 14.29 9.71 -18.06
CA SER A 188 15.13 9.50 -16.85
C SER A 188 14.89 10.51 -15.73
N LYS A 189 14.25 11.65 -16.02
CA LYS A 189 13.90 12.68 -15.02
C LYS A 189 12.48 12.55 -14.46
N ASP A 190 11.67 11.63 -14.99
CA ASP A 190 10.30 11.46 -14.57
C ASP A 190 10.26 10.69 -13.26
N THR A 191 9.41 11.12 -12.35
CA THR A 191 9.19 10.44 -11.07
C THR A 191 8.37 9.16 -11.27
N ILE A 192 8.68 8.15 -10.46
CA ILE A 192 7.97 6.87 -10.45
C ILE A 192 7.41 6.67 -9.04
N ALA A 193 6.12 6.37 -8.96
CA ALA A 193 5.47 6.03 -7.71
C ALA A 193 5.96 4.66 -7.21
N TYR A 194 6.60 4.60 -6.04
CA TYR A 194 7.04 3.36 -5.41
C TYR A 194 6.00 2.76 -4.47
N GLY A 195 5.05 3.56 -3.98
CA GLY A 195 3.98 3.13 -3.08
C GLY A 195 3.22 1.88 -3.53
N PRO A 196 2.79 1.76 -4.81
CA PRO A 196 2.11 0.57 -5.30
C PRO A 196 2.92 -0.72 -5.16
N TYR A 197 4.23 -0.66 -5.39
CA TYR A 197 5.10 -1.84 -5.27
C TYR A 197 5.29 -2.24 -3.81
N PHE A 198 5.53 -1.28 -2.92
CA PHE A 198 5.60 -1.57 -1.49
C PHE A 198 4.28 -2.10 -0.94
N ALA A 199 3.16 -1.52 -1.33
CA ALA A 199 1.85 -1.97 -0.88
C ALA A 199 1.49 -3.37 -1.40
N LEU A 200 1.87 -3.71 -2.63
CA LEU A 200 1.69 -5.06 -3.19
C LEU A 200 2.43 -6.10 -2.34
N TRP A 201 3.74 -5.89 -2.12
CA TRP A 201 4.56 -6.82 -1.39
C TRP A 201 4.26 -6.84 0.11
N ALA A 202 3.80 -5.72 0.68
CA ALA A 202 3.30 -5.67 2.05
C ALA A 202 2.06 -6.56 2.24
N ASN A 203 1.11 -6.54 1.30
CA ASN A 203 -0.06 -7.42 1.33
C ASN A 203 0.33 -8.90 1.23
N ILE A 204 1.26 -9.24 0.32
CA ILE A 204 1.77 -10.60 0.18
C ILE A 204 2.48 -11.04 1.47
N ALA A 205 3.40 -10.23 2.00
CA ALA A 205 4.14 -10.51 3.23
C ALA A 205 3.20 -10.71 4.42
N PHE A 206 2.17 -9.87 4.56
CA PHE A 206 1.19 -9.97 5.62
C PHE A 206 0.41 -11.29 5.58
N ILE A 207 -0.06 -11.69 4.41
CA ILE A 207 -0.81 -12.94 4.24
C ILE A 207 0.10 -14.15 4.51
N LEU A 208 1.33 -14.15 3.98
CA LEU A 208 2.28 -15.24 4.20
C LEU A 208 2.68 -15.38 5.67
N GLN A 209 2.96 -14.27 6.36
CA GLN A 209 3.29 -14.26 7.79
C GLN A 209 2.17 -14.86 8.64
N LYS A 210 0.92 -14.52 8.33
CA LYS A 210 -0.24 -15.03 9.06
C LYS A 210 -0.52 -16.49 8.76
N SER A 211 -0.34 -16.91 7.51
CA SER A 211 -0.46 -18.33 7.11
C SER A 211 0.61 -19.22 7.75
N ALA A 212 1.81 -18.70 7.99
CA ALA A 212 2.87 -19.46 8.65
C ALA A 212 2.72 -19.56 10.18
N ALA A 213 1.87 -18.71 10.78
CA ALA A 213 1.61 -18.68 12.22
C ALA A 213 0.39 -19.55 12.64
N LEU A 214 -0.34 -20.12 11.68
CA LEU A 214 -1.46 -21.08 11.86
C LEU A 214 -0.97 -22.51 11.73
#